data_cd8b08197ad737c72948ce607bf8532f
#
_entry.id   cd8b08197ad737c72948ce607bf8532f
#
_cell.length_a   1.000
_cell.length_b   1.000
_cell.length_c   1.000
_cell.angle_alpha   90.00
_cell.angle_beta   90.00
_cell.angle_gamma   90.00
#
_symmetry.space_group_name_H-M   'P 1'
#
loop_
_entity.id
_entity.type
_entity.pdbx_description
1 polymer ?
#
loop_
_entity_poly.entity_id
_entity_poly.type
_entity_poly.pdbx_seq_one_letter_code
_entity_poly.pdbx_strand_id
1 'polypeptide(L)'
;TKKYFSYEYLNLGWSQSKLGLYTEAEENLNTGLEIGKKYNLSSTLSYAYSHLSELYQNKKDYKTALKFYTLSDEFEKKISNERTIQYVNDLIIKYDSERQNNEIKNLAKQNEISKLQLVKNRNIWIIIIVTFLLLTAILYFLYRQRLLEKQKRILTLEQDVLRIQMNPHFIFNALNSIKHYIINNEQKNAVHYLNKFSKLVRKILESSTLKEVSLQEELETMDLYMNIENIRFSNEINYSISVDESLDLSKVKVPPLVLQPFLENALWHGLSSKKGDKTINLSVFKPSKDFFQIDIEDNGIGRKASAKIKSNKFINRKSIGIELTEERLNNFIKDFQNPFSLIFNDLLDDNKNPKGTKVALKIPVK
;
A
#
# COMPACT_ATOMS: atom_id res chain seq x y z
N THR A 1 -53.91 -86.55 10.29
CA THR A 1 -53.33 -86.29 8.93
C THR A 1 -52.72 -84.89 8.84
N LYS A 2 -53.39 -83.77 9.23
CA LYS A 2 -52.92 -82.40 9.05
C LYS A 2 -51.73 -82.01 9.94
N LYS A 3 -51.63 -82.58 11.17
CA LYS A 3 -50.49 -82.38 12.07
C LYS A 3 -49.19 -82.96 11.50
N TYR A 4 -49.31 -84.11 10.81
CA TYR A 4 -48.15 -84.74 10.17
C TYR A 4 -47.60 -83.90 9.02
N PHE A 5 -48.45 -83.31 8.19
CA PHE A 5 -48.03 -82.47 7.13
C PHE A 5 -47.23 -81.25 7.62
N SER A 6 -47.66 -80.66 8.72
CA SER A 6 -46.90 -79.53 9.30
C SER A 6 -45.50 -79.92 9.75
N TYR A 7 -45.39 -81.11 10.41
CA TYR A 7 -44.08 -81.60 10.84
C TYR A 7 -43.14 -81.94 9.69
N GLU A 8 -43.67 -82.41 8.55
CA GLU A 8 -42.84 -82.70 7.38
C GLU A 8 -42.18 -81.45 6.84
N TYR A 9 -42.92 -80.33 6.70
CA TYR A 9 -42.37 -79.05 6.33
C TYR A 9 -41.37 -78.53 7.35
N LEU A 10 -41.66 -78.65 8.64
CA LEU A 10 -40.75 -78.23 9.70
C LEU A 10 -39.45 -79.06 9.70
N ASN A 11 -39.53 -80.35 9.54
CA ASN A 11 -38.35 -81.23 9.46
C ASN A 11 -37.54 -80.97 8.20
N LEU A 12 -38.18 -80.77 7.06
CA LEU A 12 -37.53 -80.44 5.82
C LEU A 12 -36.77 -79.10 5.95
N GLY A 13 -37.47 -78.08 6.44
CA GLY A 13 -36.84 -76.73 6.63
C GLY A 13 -35.71 -76.77 7.66
N TRP A 14 -35.88 -77.56 8.75
CA TRP A 14 -34.78 -77.73 9.70
C TRP A 14 -33.58 -78.44 9.08
N SER A 15 -33.78 -79.50 8.31
CA SER A 15 -32.70 -80.18 7.60
C SER A 15 -31.99 -79.32 6.59
N GLN A 16 -32.74 -78.52 5.85
CA GLN A 16 -32.19 -77.48 4.91
C GLN A 16 -31.38 -76.41 5.63
N SER A 17 -31.87 -75.98 6.80
CA SER A 17 -31.10 -74.99 7.62
C SER A 17 -29.75 -75.58 8.06
N LYS A 18 -29.68 -76.86 8.39
CA LYS A 18 -28.43 -77.57 8.74
C LYS A 18 -27.48 -77.69 7.56
N LEU A 19 -28.00 -77.77 6.35
CA LEU A 19 -27.25 -77.84 5.11
C LEU A 19 -26.82 -76.43 4.56
N GLY A 20 -27.20 -75.34 5.24
CA GLY A 20 -26.90 -73.98 4.83
C GLY A 20 -27.84 -73.42 3.74
N LEU A 21 -28.88 -74.15 3.37
CA LEU A 21 -29.90 -73.72 2.41
C LEU A 21 -30.96 -72.85 3.10
N TYR A 22 -30.54 -71.63 3.50
CA TYR A 22 -31.33 -70.80 4.42
C TYR A 22 -32.62 -70.23 3.82
N THR A 23 -32.65 -69.98 2.51
CA THR A 23 -33.82 -69.40 1.83
C THR A 23 -34.96 -70.49 1.76
N GLU A 24 -34.60 -71.64 1.28
CA GLU A 24 -35.53 -72.75 1.18
C GLU A 24 -35.98 -73.26 2.58
N ALA A 25 -35.06 -73.23 3.53
CA ALA A 25 -35.38 -73.58 4.93
C ALA A 25 -36.42 -72.60 5.51
N GLU A 26 -36.28 -71.32 5.28
CA GLU A 26 -37.20 -70.28 5.76
C GLU A 26 -38.59 -70.44 5.15
N GLU A 27 -38.69 -70.73 3.86
CA GLU A 27 -39.93 -70.90 3.15
C GLU A 27 -40.71 -72.16 3.74
N ASN A 28 -39.98 -73.26 3.92
CA ASN A 28 -40.58 -74.47 4.46
C ASN A 28 -40.99 -74.33 5.93
N LEU A 29 -40.14 -73.74 6.77
CA LEU A 29 -40.45 -73.46 8.15
C LEU A 29 -41.67 -72.53 8.31
N ASN A 30 -41.78 -71.48 7.47
CA ASN A 30 -42.96 -70.62 7.48
C ASN A 30 -44.22 -71.35 7.01
N THR A 31 -44.10 -72.20 6.01
CA THR A 31 -45.24 -73.05 5.58
C THR A 31 -45.73 -73.91 6.71
N GLY A 32 -44.81 -74.58 7.42
CA GLY A 32 -45.16 -75.41 8.59
C GLY A 32 -45.77 -74.59 9.74
N LEU A 33 -45.24 -73.33 9.95
CA LEU A 33 -45.76 -72.39 10.93
C LEU A 33 -47.21 -71.94 10.61
N GLU A 34 -47.50 -71.63 9.37
CA GLU A 34 -48.82 -71.20 8.92
C GLU A 34 -49.86 -72.34 9.07
N ILE A 35 -49.44 -73.52 8.76
CA ILE A 35 -50.30 -74.70 9.04
C ILE A 35 -50.54 -74.83 10.55
N GLY A 36 -49.48 -74.68 11.38
CA GLY A 36 -49.57 -74.70 12.83
C GLY A 36 -50.55 -73.68 13.41
N LYS A 37 -50.46 -72.45 12.89
CA LYS A 37 -51.37 -71.32 13.25
C LYS A 37 -52.81 -71.62 12.83
N LYS A 38 -53.04 -72.05 11.58
CA LYS A 38 -54.34 -72.30 11.02
C LYS A 38 -55.11 -73.36 11.81
N TYR A 39 -54.41 -74.32 12.36
CA TYR A 39 -55.05 -75.44 13.11
C TYR A 39 -54.82 -75.36 14.62
N ASN A 40 -54.29 -74.23 15.12
CA ASN A 40 -54.02 -73.98 16.54
C ASN A 40 -53.27 -75.14 17.27
N LEU A 41 -52.20 -75.58 16.63
CA LEU A 41 -51.42 -76.76 17.10
C LEU A 41 -50.23 -76.23 17.96
N SER A 42 -50.43 -76.03 19.27
CA SER A 42 -49.44 -75.47 20.17
C SER A 42 -48.06 -76.14 20.12
N SER A 43 -47.99 -77.46 20.06
CA SER A 43 -46.71 -78.18 19.95
C SER A 43 -46.02 -77.98 18.60
N THR A 44 -46.79 -77.83 17.53
CA THR A 44 -46.26 -77.55 16.20
C THR A 44 -45.75 -76.10 16.12
N LEU A 45 -46.44 -75.11 16.74
CA LEU A 45 -46.06 -73.77 16.83
C LEU A 45 -44.75 -73.58 17.63
N SER A 46 -44.62 -74.21 18.76
CA SER A 46 -43.38 -74.22 19.54
C SER A 46 -42.22 -74.76 18.69
N TYR A 47 -42.41 -75.88 18.03
CA TYR A 47 -41.40 -76.50 17.17
C TYR A 47 -41.03 -75.61 15.99
N ALA A 48 -42.02 -75.04 15.33
CA ALA A 48 -41.77 -74.07 14.20
C ALA A 48 -40.98 -72.87 14.65
N TYR A 49 -41.34 -72.23 15.75
CA TYR A 49 -40.62 -71.09 16.30
C TYR A 49 -39.22 -71.47 16.79
N SER A 50 -39.02 -72.65 17.37
CA SER A 50 -37.71 -73.16 17.77
C SER A 50 -36.77 -73.30 16.56
N HIS A 51 -37.25 -73.91 15.48
CA HIS A 51 -36.46 -74.13 14.28
C HIS A 51 -36.19 -72.78 13.52
N LEU A 52 -37.15 -71.88 13.51
CA LEU A 52 -36.93 -70.50 13.02
C LEU A 52 -35.87 -69.77 13.86
N SER A 53 -35.92 -69.91 15.19
CA SER A 53 -34.87 -69.32 16.05
C SER A 53 -33.49 -69.88 15.70
N GLU A 54 -33.36 -71.19 15.52
CA GLU A 54 -32.09 -71.84 15.15
C GLU A 54 -31.62 -71.41 13.75
N LEU A 55 -32.50 -71.27 12.75
CA LEU A 55 -32.24 -70.81 11.42
C LEU A 55 -31.63 -69.36 11.48
N TYR A 56 -32.27 -68.43 12.21
CA TYR A 56 -31.81 -67.11 12.35
C TYR A 56 -30.54 -66.97 13.18
N GLN A 57 -30.32 -67.89 14.14
CA GLN A 57 -29.02 -67.96 14.80
C GLN A 57 -27.90 -68.39 13.83
N ASN A 58 -28.15 -69.33 12.95
CA ASN A 58 -27.20 -69.77 11.93
C ASN A 58 -26.94 -68.63 10.91
N LYS A 59 -27.93 -67.81 10.62
CA LYS A 59 -27.80 -66.55 9.84
C LYS A 59 -27.10 -65.42 10.59
N LYS A 60 -26.75 -65.59 11.88
CA LYS A 60 -26.18 -64.57 12.79
C LYS A 60 -27.10 -63.38 13.06
N ASP A 61 -28.40 -63.49 12.77
CA ASP A 61 -29.41 -62.51 13.18
C ASP A 61 -29.98 -62.91 14.55
N TYR A 62 -29.20 -62.63 15.57
CA TYR A 62 -29.52 -63.00 16.95
C TYR A 62 -30.77 -62.30 17.49
N LYS A 63 -31.08 -61.12 16.98
CA LYS A 63 -32.28 -60.35 17.36
C LYS A 63 -33.53 -61.08 16.93
N THR A 64 -33.59 -61.50 15.69
CA THR A 64 -34.72 -62.25 15.14
C THR A 64 -34.77 -63.67 15.76
N ALA A 65 -33.62 -64.30 15.99
CA ALA A 65 -33.52 -65.61 16.68
C ALA A 65 -34.10 -65.50 18.08
N LEU A 66 -33.76 -64.48 18.87
CA LEU A 66 -34.30 -64.26 20.20
C LEU A 66 -35.82 -64.04 20.16
N LYS A 67 -36.35 -63.27 19.21
CA LYS A 67 -37.79 -63.07 19.02
C LYS A 67 -38.54 -64.37 18.77
N PHE A 68 -38.04 -65.22 17.88
CA PHE A 68 -38.64 -66.52 17.63
C PHE A 68 -38.48 -67.49 18.81
N TYR A 69 -37.37 -67.40 19.50
CA TYR A 69 -37.16 -68.19 20.70
C TYR A 69 -38.14 -67.84 21.82
N THR A 70 -38.37 -66.54 22.06
CA THR A 70 -39.36 -66.10 23.06
C THR A 70 -40.76 -66.54 22.69
N LEU A 71 -41.13 -66.56 21.42
CA LEU A 71 -42.40 -67.14 20.95
C LEU A 71 -42.44 -68.63 21.13
N SER A 72 -41.37 -69.37 20.85
CA SER A 72 -41.28 -70.82 21.13
C SER A 72 -41.46 -71.13 22.63
N ASP A 73 -40.75 -70.33 23.46
CA ASP A 73 -40.79 -70.43 24.91
C ASP A 73 -42.20 -70.15 25.49
N GLU A 74 -42.92 -69.15 24.93
CA GLU A 74 -44.33 -68.93 25.32
C GLU A 74 -45.25 -70.17 25.09
N PHE A 75 -45.02 -70.88 24.00
CA PHE A 75 -45.73 -72.08 23.70
C PHE A 75 -45.21 -73.33 24.49
N GLU A 76 -43.94 -73.34 24.86
CA GLU A 76 -43.24 -74.40 25.57
C GLU A 76 -43.33 -74.26 27.10
N LYS A 77 -43.47 -73.04 27.64
CA LYS A 77 -43.64 -72.74 29.08
C LYS A 77 -44.83 -73.51 29.70
N LYS A 78 -45.65 -74.05 28.87
CA LYS A 78 -46.64 -75.05 29.33
C LYS A 78 -46.05 -76.46 29.68
N ILE A 79 -44.73 -76.69 29.42
CA ILE A 79 -44.17 -78.06 29.40
C ILE A 79 -42.82 -78.26 30.16
N SER A 80 -41.84 -77.36 30.33
CA SER A 80 -40.63 -77.70 31.12
C SER A 80 -39.49 -76.60 31.20
N ASN A 81 -38.66 -76.71 32.26
CA ASN A 81 -38.15 -75.62 33.07
C ASN A 81 -36.69 -75.19 33.04
N GLU A 82 -35.63 -75.83 32.89
CA GLU A 82 -34.27 -75.32 33.21
C GLU A 82 -33.32 -75.10 32.04
N ARG A 83 -33.37 -75.89 31.01
CA ARG A 83 -32.45 -75.72 29.83
C ARG A 83 -32.74 -74.44 29.01
N THR A 84 -33.95 -73.96 29.11
CA THR A 84 -34.49 -72.81 28.41
C THR A 84 -33.82 -71.49 28.84
N ILE A 85 -33.58 -71.34 30.14
CA ILE A 85 -32.97 -70.15 30.71
C ILE A 85 -31.52 -69.94 30.21
N GLN A 86 -30.73 -71.00 30.13
CA GLN A 86 -29.36 -70.96 29.68
C GLN A 86 -29.27 -70.52 28.21
N TYR A 87 -30.13 -71.05 27.35
CA TYR A 87 -30.15 -70.77 25.94
C TYR A 87 -30.56 -69.27 25.64
N VAL A 88 -31.56 -68.77 26.38
CA VAL A 88 -31.95 -67.35 26.29
C VAL A 88 -30.79 -66.45 26.69
N ASN A 89 -30.10 -66.77 27.78
CA ASN A 89 -28.94 -66.00 28.23
C ASN A 89 -27.80 -65.96 27.17
N ASP A 90 -27.54 -67.11 26.54
CA ASP A 90 -26.51 -67.17 25.47
C ASP A 90 -26.88 -66.33 24.26
N LEU A 91 -28.15 -66.27 23.85
CA LEU A 91 -28.62 -65.41 22.76
C LEU A 91 -28.52 -63.93 23.12
N ILE A 92 -28.90 -63.60 24.36
CA ILE A 92 -28.73 -62.18 24.84
C ILE A 92 -27.27 -61.82 24.83
N ILE A 93 -26.36 -62.61 25.37
CA ILE A 93 -24.93 -62.37 25.39
C ILE A 93 -24.38 -62.19 23.96
N LYS A 94 -24.76 -63.02 23.02
CA LYS A 94 -24.34 -62.93 21.62
C LYS A 94 -24.86 -61.63 20.98
N TYR A 95 -26.12 -61.30 21.20
CA TYR A 95 -26.73 -60.07 20.68
C TYR A 95 -26.00 -58.80 21.24
N ASP A 96 -25.79 -58.77 22.55
CA ASP A 96 -25.12 -57.66 23.21
C ASP A 96 -23.65 -57.51 22.75
N SER A 97 -22.98 -58.68 22.61
CA SER A 97 -21.60 -58.66 22.07
C SER A 97 -21.51 -58.15 20.63
N GLU A 98 -22.45 -58.58 19.76
CA GLU A 98 -22.50 -58.07 18.38
C GLU A 98 -22.82 -56.57 18.33
N ARG A 99 -23.77 -56.12 19.16
CA ARG A 99 -24.11 -54.70 19.30
C ARG A 99 -22.91 -53.87 19.74
N GLN A 100 -22.20 -54.31 20.79
CA GLN A 100 -20.99 -53.61 21.29
C GLN A 100 -19.89 -53.60 20.25
N ASN A 101 -19.65 -54.69 19.53
CA ASN A 101 -18.64 -54.71 18.47
C ASN A 101 -18.95 -53.73 17.32
N ASN A 102 -20.23 -53.61 16.94
CA ASN A 102 -20.65 -52.66 15.92
C ASN A 102 -20.51 -51.23 16.41
N GLU A 103 -20.82 -50.96 17.67
CA GLU A 103 -20.62 -49.65 18.27
C GLU A 103 -19.13 -49.25 18.33
N ILE A 104 -18.27 -50.18 18.78
CA ILE A 104 -16.79 -49.96 18.77
C ILE A 104 -16.27 -49.67 17.36
N LYS A 105 -16.71 -50.43 16.34
CA LYS A 105 -16.30 -50.18 14.95
C LYS A 105 -16.75 -48.81 14.46
N ASN A 106 -17.97 -48.39 14.79
CA ASN A 106 -18.47 -47.09 14.41
C ASN A 106 -17.69 -45.95 15.09
N LEU A 107 -17.42 -46.09 16.39
CA LEU A 107 -16.60 -45.12 17.13
C LEU A 107 -15.17 -45.04 16.60
N ALA A 108 -14.56 -46.21 16.29
CA ALA A 108 -13.22 -46.23 15.68
C ALA A 108 -13.19 -45.49 14.33
N LYS A 109 -14.19 -45.72 13.47
CA LYS A 109 -14.32 -45.03 12.18
C LYS A 109 -14.53 -43.52 12.34
N GLN A 110 -15.37 -43.11 13.31
CA GLN A 110 -15.57 -41.70 13.62
C GLN A 110 -14.28 -41.03 14.13
N ASN A 111 -13.52 -41.72 14.99
CA ASN A 111 -12.23 -41.24 15.47
C ASN A 111 -11.22 -41.07 14.34
N GLU A 112 -11.15 -41.99 13.39
CA GLU A 112 -10.28 -41.91 12.23
C GLU A 112 -10.63 -40.68 11.36
N ILE A 113 -11.92 -40.51 11.05
CA ILE A 113 -12.43 -39.36 10.29
C ILE A 113 -12.07 -38.06 11.02
N SER A 114 -12.29 -37.98 12.33
CA SER A 114 -11.99 -36.80 13.14
C SER A 114 -10.48 -36.47 13.11
N LYS A 115 -9.61 -37.50 13.23
CA LYS A 115 -8.16 -37.31 13.11
C LYS A 115 -7.74 -36.75 11.74
N LEU A 116 -8.31 -37.30 10.66
CA LEU A 116 -8.05 -36.80 9.30
C LEU A 116 -8.52 -35.35 9.12
N GLN A 117 -9.68 -35.00 9.68
CA GLN A 117 -10.18 -33.63 9.66
C GLN A 117 -9.28 -32.68 10.45
N LEU A 118 -8.78 -33.07 11.61
CA LEU A 118 -7.83 -32.27 12.39
C LEU A 118 -6.52 -32.01 11.63
N VAL A 119 -5.97 -33.04 10.99
CA VAL A 119 -4.75 -32.89 10.16
C VAL A 119 -5.01 -31.98 8.98
N LYS A 120 -6.15 -32.17 8.28
CA LYS A 120 -6.53 -31.29 7.16
C LYS A 120 -6.67 -29.83 7.60
N ASN A 121 -7.40 -29.59 8.70
CA ASN A 121 -7.59 -28.23 9.22
C ASN A 121 -6.25 -27.60 9.64
N ARG A 122 -5.38 -28.34 10.33
CA ARG A 122 -4.04 -27.88 10.67
C ARG A 122 -3.25 -27.46 9.44
N ASN A 123 -3.26 -28.27 8.39
CA ASN A 123 -2.54 -27.95 7.15
C ASN A 123 -3.10 -26.70 6.45
N ILE A 124 -4.43 -26.53 6.46
CA ILE A 124 -5.08 -25.31 5.95
C ILE A 124 -4.61 -24.08 6.74
N TRP A 125 -4.58 -24.15 8.08
CA TRP A 125 -4.10 -23.04 8.89
C TRP A 125 -2.63 -22.70 8.65
N ILE A 126 -1.78 -23.73 8.45
CA ILE A 126 -0.36 -23.50 8.10
C ILE A 126 -0.26 -22.78 6.76
N ILE A 127 -1.02 -23.19 5.74
CA ILE A 127 -1.03 -22.52 4.44
C ILE A 127 -1.48 -21.06 4.57
N ILE A 128 -2.54 -20.79 5.32
CA ILE A 128 -3.05 -19.43 5.56
C ILE A 128 -1.99 -18.57 6.23
N ILE A 129 -1.32 -19.08 7.26
CA ILE A 129 -0.26 -18.35 7.96
C ILE A 129 0.91 -18.04 7.02
N VAL A 130 1.37 -19.03 6.24
CA VAL A 130 2.48 -18.83 5.29
C VAL A 130 2.11 -17.83 4.21
N THR A 131 0.91 -17.91 3.64
CA THR A 131 0.45 -16.96 2.62
C THR A 131 0.31 -15.55 3.19
N PHE A 132 -0.16 -15.40 4.44
CA PHE A 132 -0.23 -14.11 5.12
C PHE A 132 1.16 -13.51 5.37
N LEU A 133 2.12 -14.32 5.82
CA LEU A 133 3.50 -13.87 6.02
C LEU A 133 4.16 -13.44 4.70
N LEU A 134 3.95 -14.19 3.61
CA LEU A 134 4.44 -13.81 2.29
C LEU A 134 3.83 -12.49 1.81
N LEU A 135 2.52 -12.32 1.98
CA LEU A 135 1.83 -11.08 1.59
C LEU A 135 2.37 -9.87 2.38
N THR A 136 2.54 -10.02 3.69
CA THR A 136 3.10 -8.94 4.53
C THR A 136 4.55 -8.61 4.15
N ALA A 137 5.36 -9.62 3.83
CA ALA A 137 6.72 -9.41 3.35
C ALA A 137 6.76 -8.65 2.01
N ILE A 138 5.89 -9.00 1.06
CA ILE A 138 5.76 -8.30 -0.22
C ILE A 138 5.34 -6.84 -0.01
N LEU A 139 4.31 -6.60 0.82
CA LEU A 139 3.84 -5.24 1.13
C LEU A 139 4.94 -4.40 1.80
N TYR A 140 5.69 -4.99 2.73
CA TYR A 140 6.83 -4.34 3.36
C TYR A 140 7.93 -3.99 2.36
N PHE A 141 8.25 -4.91 1.44
CA PHE A 141 9.24 -4.67 0.39
C PHE A 141 8.82 -3.53 -0.54
N LEU A 142 7.56 -3.53 -1.01
CA LEU A 142 7.01 -2.45 -1.84
C LEU A 142 6.99 -1.10 -1.12
N TYR A 143 6.66 -1.09 0.16
CA TYR A 143 6.73 0.12 0.99
C TYR A 143 8.16 0.66 1.10
N ARG A 144 9.13 -0.20 1.38
CA ARG A 144 10.56 0.15 1.45
C ARG A 144 11.09 0.69 0.12
N GLN A 145 10.71 0.06 -0.99
CA GLN A 145 11.11 0.52 -2.32
C GLN A 145 10.58 1.95 -2.60
N ARG A 146 9.30 2.20 -2.33
CA ARG A 146 8.72 3.55 -2.48
C ARG A 146 9.40 4.59 -1.59
N LEU A 147 9.78 4.21 -0.38
CA LEU A 147 10.50 5.12 0.53
C LEU A 147 11.88 5.49 -0.02
N LEU A 148 12.62 4.51 -0.52
CA LEU A 148 13.94 4.72 -1.13
C LEU A 148 13.86 5.58 -2.40
N GLU A 149 12.85 5.36 -3.24
CA GLU A 149 12.61 6.19 -4.43
C GLU A 149 12.33 7.66 -4.06
N LYS A 150 11.50 7.89 -3.03
CA LYS A 150 11.25 9.25 -2.52
C LYS A 150 12.54 9.91 -2.02
N GLN A 151 13.35 9.21 -1.23
CA GLN A 151 14.63 9.72 -0.73
C GLN A 151 15.59 10.05 -1.88
N LYS A 152 15.72 9.15 -2.86
CA LYS A 152 16.54 9.36 -4.05
C LYS A 152 16.06 10.58 -4.86
N ARG A 153 14.75 10.74 -5.01
CA ARG A 153 14.16 11.88 -5.73
C ARG A 153 14.45 13.21 -5.01
N ILE A 154 14.33 13.23 -3.67
CA ILE A 154 14.69 14.43 -2.88
C ILE A 154 16.17 14.78 -3.10
N LEU A 155 17.07 13.80 -2.98
CA LEU A 155 18.51 14.01 -3.18
C LEU A 155 18.84 14.52 -4.59
N THR A 156 18.16 13.98 -5.61
CA THR A 156 18.32 14.42 -7.00
C THR A 156 17.83 15.87 -7.17
N LEU A 157 16.67 16.19 -6.58
CA LEU A 157 16.14 17.56 -6.61
C LEU A 157 17.07 18.55 -5.89
N GLU A 158 17.64 18.17 -4.75
CA GLU A 158 18.65 18.98 -4.05
C GLU A 158 19.88 19.22 -4.92
N GLN A 159 20.39 18.19 -5.61
CA GLN A 159 21.51 18.32 -6.55
C GLN A 159 21.17 19.21 -7.76
N ASP A 160 19.96 19.08 -8.30
CA ASP A 160 19.51 19.91 -9.43
C ASP A 160 19.33 21.37 -9.01
N VAL A 161 18.82 21.62 -7.80
CA VAL A 161 18.74 22.98 -7.23
C VAL A 161 20.13 23.58 -7.09
N LEU A 162 21.11 22.84 -6.57
CA LEU A 162 22.51 23.30 -6.48
C LEU A 162 23.12 23.59 -7.87
N ARG A 163 22.84 22.74 -8.88
CA ARG A 163 23.28 22.95 -10.27
C ARG A 163 22.67 24.20 -10.90
N ILE A 164 21.40 24.48 -10.64
CA ILE A 164 20.68 25.63 -11.19
C ILE A 164 21.16 26.91 -10.52
N GLN A 165 21.44 26.87 -9.21
CA GLN A 165 21.97 28.04 -8.46
C GLN A 165 23.37 28.43 -8.92
N MET A 166 24.19 27.48 -9.37
CA MET A 166 25.45 27.77 -10.04
C MET A 166 25.24 27.82 -11.55
N ASN A 167 24.55 28.84 -12.05
CA ASN A 167 24.30 29.03 -13.48
C ASN A 167 25.64 28.87 -14.26
N PRO A 168 25.86 27.76 -15.02
CA PRO A 168 27.14 27.54 -15.68
C PRO A 168 27.53 28.68 -16.62
N HIS A 169 26.53 29.30 -17.22
CA HIS A 169 26.70 30.44 -18.09
C HIS A 169 27.26 31.67 -17.33
N PHE A 170 26.83 31.89 -16.07
CA PHE A 170 27.40 32.93 -15.22
C PHE A 170 28.88 32.68 -14.93
N ILE A 171 29.25 31.44 -14.56
CA ILE A 171 30.64 31.06 -14.29
C ILE A 171 31.51 31.22 -15.53
N PHE A 172 31.08 30.70 -16.68
CA PHE A 172 31.83 30.87 -17.94
C PHE A 172 32.02 32.34 -18.32
N ASN A 173 31.00 33.15 -18.12
CA ASN A 173 31.06 34.56 -18.44
C ASN A 173 32.00 35.33 -17.49
N ALA A 174 31.95 35.00 -16.18
CA ALA A 174 32.88 35.62 -15.22
C ALA A 174 34.33 35.27 -15.56
N LEU A 175 34.62 33.99 -15.89
CA LEU A 175 35.94 33.54 -16.31
C LEU A 175 36.40 34.26 -17.62
N ASN A 176 35.48 34.42 -18.57
CA ASN A 176 35.79 35.18 -19.80
C ASN A 176 36.11 36.65 -19.53
N SER A 177 35.42 37.30 -18.59
CA SER A 177 35.72 38.68 -18.18
C SER A 177 37.09 38.79 -17.53
N ILE A 178 37.45 37.84 -16.65
CA ILE A 178 38.81 37.76 -16.06
C ILE A 178 39.86 37.60 -17.16
N LYS A 179 39.66 36.67 -18.11
CA LYS A 179 40.53 36.44 -19.26
C LYS A 179 40.71 37.70 -20.06
N HIS A 180 39.64 38.46 -20.31
CA HIS A 180 39.70 39.73 -21.07
C HIS A 180 40.57 40.77 -20.37
N TYR A 181 40.43 40.95 -19.05
CA TYR A 181 41.32 41.84 -18.27
C TYR A 181 42.78 41.44 -18.33
N ILE A 182 43.07 40.13 -18.27
CA ILE A 182 44.44 39.60 -18.35
C ILE A 182 45.06 39.90 -19.73
N ILE A 183 44.29 39.64 -20.82
CA ILE A 183 44.76 39.90 -22.19
C ILE A 183 45.03 41.38 -22.42
N ASN A 184 44.26 42.28 -21.82
CA ASN A 184 44.42 43.73 -21.92
C ASN A 184 45.49 44.31 -20.97
N ASN A 185 46.25 43.46 -20.27
CA ASN A 185 47.23 43.85 -19.25
C ASN A 185 46.66 44.63 -18.06
N GLU A 186 45.38 44.50 -17.78
CA GLU A 186 44.65 45.15 -16.67
C GLU A 186 44.69 44.24 -15.40
N GLN A 187 45.85 43.90 -14.91
CA GLN A 187 46.06 42.95 -13.80
C GLN A 187 45.30 43.35 -12.53
N LYS A 188 45.26 44.64 -12.17
CA LYS A 188 44.51 45.11 -10.98
C LYS A 188 43.04 44.86 -11.09
N ASN A 189 42.44 45.07 -12.25
CA ASN A 189 41.02 44.83 -12.52
C ASN A 189 40.73 43.33 -12.52
N ALA A 190 41.61 42.49 -13.11
CA ALA A 190 41.49 41.02 -13.08
C ALA A 190 41.49 40.48 -11.65
N VAL A 191 42.42 40.91 -10.79
CA VAL A 191 42.51 40.49 -9.39
C VAL A 191 41.30 40.97 -8.59
N HIS A 192 40.88 42.25 -8.80
CA HIS A 192 39.70 42.79 -8.13
C HIS A 192 38.44 42.01 -8.49
N TYR A 193 38.22 41.71 -9.76
CA TYR A 193 37.08 40.92 -10.25
C TYR A 193 37.10 39.49 -9.71
N LEU A 194 38.28 38.83 -9.74
CA LEU A 194 38.46 37.47 -9.22
C LEU A 194 38.12 37.37 -7.72
N ASN A 195 38.55 38.38 -6.93
CA ASN A 195 38.21 38.43 -5.50
C ASN A 195 36.71 38.58 -5.26
N LYS A 196 36.04 39.49 -6.00
CA LYS A 196 34.58 39.64 -5.91
C LYS A 196 33.84 38.38 -6.33
N PHE A 197 34.27 37.76 -7.44
CA PHE A 197 33.71 36.50 -7.92
C PHE A 197 33.87 35.37 -6.91
N SER A 198 35.07 35.21 -6.35
CA SER A 198 35.33 34.17 -5.32
C SER A 198 34.48 34.40 -4.07
N LYS A 199 34.30 35.66 -3.64
CA LYS A 199 33.42 36.00 -2.49
C LYS A 199 31.97 35.69 -2.78
N LEU A 200 31.48 35.98 -4.00
CA LEU A 200 30.09 35.67 -4.40
C LEU A 200 29.87 34.16 -4.45
N VAL A 201 30.75 33.37 -5.09
CA VAL A 201 30.64 31.91 -5.18
C VAL A 201 30.60 31.30 -3.80
N ARG A 202 31.45 31.74 -2.88
CA ARG A 202 31.44 31.26 -1.49
C ARG A 202 30.11 31.57 -0.80
N LYS A 203 29.60 32.82 -0.90
CA LYS A 203 28.31 33.20 -0.31
C LYS A 203 27.14 32.36 -0.88
N ILE A 204 27.12 32.10 -2.20
CA ILE A 204 26.11 31.28 -2.85
C ILE A 204 26.18 29.83 -2.29
N LEU A 205 27.38 29.25 -2.19
CA LEU A 205 27.54 27.89 -1.65
C LEU A 205 27.12 27.78 -0.18
N GLU A 206 27.52 28.75 0.65
CA GLU A 206 27.13 28.79 2.06
C GLU A 206 25.62 28.92 2.22
N SER A 207 24.99 29.84 1.49
CA SER A 207 23.55 30.09 1.55
C SER A 207 22.72 28.93 0.99
N SER A 208 23.23 28.22 -0.01
CA SER A 208 22.49 27.13 -0.69
C SER A 208 22.16 25.95 0.22
N THR A 209 22.90 25.79 1.32
CA THR A 209 22.68 24.73 2.32
C THR A 209 21.68 25.13 3.41
N LEU A 210 21.33 26.42 3.48
CA LEU A 210 20.44 26.97 4.50
C LEU A 210 18.97 26.96 4.03
N LYS A 211 18.04 26.78 4.95
CA LYS A 211 16.61 26.89 4.67
C LYS A 211 16.17 28.36 4.54
N GLU A 212 16.82 29.25 5.29
CA GLU A 212 16.52 30.68 5.34
C GLU A 212 17.80 31.46 5.63
N VAL A 213 17.89 32.68 5.11
CA VAL A 213 18.94 33.65 5.37
C VAL A 213 18.33 34.98 5.83
N SER A 214 19.11 35.85 6.43
CA SER A 214 18.61 37.21 6.70
C SER A 214 18.46 37.99 5.39
N LEU A 215 17.48 38.90 5.37
CA LEU A 215 17.32 39.78 4.20
C LEU A 215 18.56 40.65 3.95
N GLN A 216 19.30 40.98 5.02
CA GLN A 216 20.61 41.66 4.89
C GLN A 216 21.60 40.81 4.09
N GLU A 217 21.75 39.50 4.42
CA GLU A 217 22.67 38.61 3.71
C GLU A 217 22.26 38.42 2.25
N GLU A 218 20.94 38.33 1.99
CA GLU A 218 20.39 38.22 0.63
C GLU A 218 20.74 39.48 -0.20
N LEU A 219 20.49 40.70 0.35
CA LEU A 219 20.79 41.96 -0.33
C LEU A 219 22.30 42.12 -0.56
N GLU A 220 23.17 41.80 0.40
CA GLU A 220 24.61 41.79 0.22
C GLU A 220 25.08 40.84 -0.87
N THR A 221 24.43 39.67 -0.98
CA THR A 221 24.73 38.69 -2.03
C THR A 221 24.29 39.21 -3.39
N MET A 222 23.11 39.82 -3.46
CA MET A 222 22.60 40.44 -4.71
C MET A 222 23.42 41.65 -5.14
N ASP A 223 23.92 42.46 -4.21
CA ASP A 223 24.83 43.57 -4.52
C ASP A 223 26.14 43.06 -5.15
N LEU A 224 26.75 42.02 -4.57
CA LEU A 224 27.93 41.38 -5.17
C LEU A 224 27.64 40.83 -6.56
N TYR A 225 26.47 40.14 -6.73
CA TYR A 225 26.03 39.62 -8.02
C TYR A 225 25.89 40.73 -9.07
N MET A 226 25.16 41.78 -8.73
CA MET A 226 24.94 42.93 -9.64
C MET A 226 26.25 43.64 -9.99
N ASN A 227 27.15 43.80 -9.04
CA ASN A 227 28.48 44.40 -9.29
C ASN A 227 29.29 43.56 -10.29
N ILE A 228 29.24 42.22 -10.22
CA ILE A 228 29.93 41.33 -11.15
C ILE A 228 29.28 41.36 -12.54
N GLU A 229 27.97 41.33 -12.62
CA GLU A 229 27.23 41.40 -13.89
C GLU A 229 27.40 42.78 -14.54
N ASN A 230 27.40 43.90 -13.77
CA ASN A 230 27.57 45.25 -14.31
C ASN A 230 28.91 45.44 -15.05
N ILE A 231 29.99 44.80 -14.59
CA ILE A 231 31.28 44.81 -15.31
C ILE A 231 31.10 44.23 -16.74
N ARG A 232 30.26 43.26 -16.95
CA ARG A 232 29.95 42.66 -18.27
C ARG A 232 29.17 43.64 -19.17
N PHE A 233 28.43 44.53 -18.56
CA PHE A 233 27.73 45.61 -19.25
C PHE A 233 28.60 46.91 -19.35
N SER A 234 29.94 46.75 -19.23
CA SER A 234 30.89 47.89 -19.30
C SER A 234 30.59 48.97 -18.25
N ASN A 235 30.02 48.57 -17.10
CA ASN A 235 29.59 49.48 -16.03
C ASN A 235 28.49 50.48 -16.45
N GLU A 236 27.70 50.16 -17.46
CA GLU A 236 26.62 51.03 -17.97
C GLU A 236 25.32 50.93 -17.13
N ILE A 237 25.22 50.02 -16.19
CA ILE A 237 24.01 49.81 -15.37
C ILE A 237 24.14 50.60 -14.08
N ASN A 238 23.22 51.52 -13.88
CA ASN A 238 23.06 52.19 -12.60
C ASN A 238 22.16 51.36 -11.69
N TYR A 239 22.76 50.67 -10.72
CA TYR A 239 22.06 49.82 -9.75
C TYR A 239 22.03 50.46 -8.38
N SER A 240 20.85 50.55 -7.77
CA SER A 240 20.66 51.12 -6.44
C SER A 240 19.82 50.22 -5.56
N ILE A 241 20.16 50.16 -4.26
CA ILE A 241 19.37 49.51 -3.22
C ILE A 241 18.92 50.60 -2.25
N SER A 242 17.63 50.73 -2.03
CA SER A 242 17.03 51.61 -1.01
C SER A 242 16.26 50.77 0.01
N VAL A 243 16.49 51.02 1.28
CA VAL A 243 15.87 50.30 2.41
C VAL A 243 15.24 51.30 3.33
N ASP A 244 14.02 51.00 3.74
CA ASP A 244 13.32 51.76 4.79
C ASP A 244 14.06 51.61 6.13
N GLU A 245 14.45 52.73 6.75
CA GLU A 245 15.19 52.76 8.01
C GLU A 245 14.45 52.11 9.19
N SER A 246 13.14 51.95 9.07
CA SER A 246 12.30 51.25 10.10
C SER A 246 12.46 49.74 10.11
N LEU A 247 13.17 49.16 9.12
CA LEU A 247 13.30 47.74 8.90
C LEU A 247 14.63 47.19 9.43
N ASP A 248 14.57 46.28 10.40
CA ASP A 248 15.75 45.53 10.85
C ASP A 248 15.96 44.30 9.94
N LEU A 249 16.80 44.52 8.90
CA LEU A 249 17.09 43.51 7.87
C LEU A 249 17.71 42.21 8.42
N SER A 250 18.34 42.26 9.60
CA SER A 250 18.98 41.09 10.23
C SER A 250 17.95 40.11 10.77
N LYS A 251 16.78 40.62 11.16
CA LYS A 251 15.67 39.82 11.73
C LYS A 251 14.71 39.28 10.68
N VAL A 252 14.61 39.92 9.54
CA VAL A 252 13.76 39.49 8.45
C VAL A 252 14.41 38.29 7.76
N LYS A 253 13.69 37.19 7.64
CA LYS A 253 14.18 35.97 6.99
C LYS A 253 13.53 35.76 5.63
N VAL A 254 14.32 35.24 4.68
CA VAL A 254 13.88 34.89 3.31
C VAL A 254 14.56 33.61 2.84
N PRO A 255 14.00 32.92 1.85
CA PRO A 255 14.74 31.84 1.20
C PRO A 255 16.00 32.39 0.50
N PRO A 256 17.14 31.69 0.59
CA PRO A 256 18.37 32.17 -0.04
C PRO A 256 18.22 32.29 -1.56
N LEU A 257 18.82 33.33 -2.15
CA LEU A 257 18.82 33.60 -3.59
C LEU A 257 17.41 33.78 -4.19
N VAL A 258 16.46 34.24 -3.40
CA VAL A 258 15.07 34.46 -3.83
C VAL A 258 14.94 35.63 -4.79
N LEU A 259 15.82 36.63 -4.68
CA LEU A 259 15.83 37.84 -5.54
C LEU A 259 16.58 37.65 -6.85
N GLN A 260 17.50 36.70 -6.92
CA GLN A 260 18.37 36.47 -8.08
C GLN A 260 17.60 36.33 -9.41
N PRO A 261 16.52 35.47 -9.52
CA PRO A 261 15.83 35.31 -10.80
C PRO A 261 15.17 36.60 -11.33
N PHE A 262 14.75 37.48 -10.43
CA PHE A 262 14.15 38.78 -10.82
C PHE A 262 15.21 39.75 -11.33
N LEU A 263 16.36 39.82 -10.68
CA LEU A 263 17.49 40.62 -11.12
C LEU A 263 18.08 40.10 -12.43
N GLU A 264 18.19 38.77 -12.59
CA GLU A 264 18.57 38.14 -13.86
C GLU A 264 17.61 38.53 -14.99
N ASN A 265 16.31 38.48 -14.74
CA ASN A 265 15.32 38.88 -15.74
C ASN A 265 15.43 40.39 -16.10
N ALA A 266 15.62 41.24 -15.12
CA ALA A 266 15.84 42.69 -15.37
C ALA A 266 17.07 42.93 -16.25
N LEU A 267 18.19 42.27 -15.92
CA LEU A 267 19.46 42.38 -16.67
C LEU A 267 19.32 41.82 -18.09
N TRP A 268 18.98 40.52 -18.19
CA TRP A 268 19.08 39.81 -19.47
C TRP A 268 17.89 40.03 -20.39
N HIS A 269 16.71 40.25 -19.84
CA HIS A 269 15.48 40.40 -20.60
C HIS A 269 14.98 41.83 -20.68
N GLY A 270 15.34 42.65 -19.68
CA GLY A 270 15.01 44.06 -19.67
C GLY A 270 16.07 44.92 -20.35
N LEU A 271 17.31 44.85 -19.88
CA LEU A 271 18.35 45.82 -20.21
C LEU A 271 19.32 45.43 -21.32
N SER A 272 19.51 44.09 -21.57
CA SER A 272 20.54 43.64 -22.53
C SER A 272 20.37 44.20 -23.96
N SER A 273 19.12 44.42 -24.39
CA SER A 273 18.78 44.97 -25.72
C SER A 273 18.47 46.45 -25.72
N LYS A 274 18.56 47.12 -24.57
CA LYS A 274 18.27 48.55 -24.42
C LYS A 274 19.48 49.37 -24.82
N LYS A 275 19.24 50.44 -25.58
CA LYS A 275 20.23 51.50 -25.88
C LYS A 275 20.01 52.67 -24.93
N GLY A 276 21.12 53.32 -24.49
CA GLY A 276 21.07 54.44 -23.55
C GLY A 276 21.05 54.02 -22.07
N ASP A 277 20.57 54.92 -21.21
CA ASP A 277 20.63 54.74 -19.76
C ASP A 277 19.92 53.46 -19.28
N LYS A 278 20.64 52.68 -18.49
CA LYS A 278 20.18 51.39 -17.92
C LYS A 278 20.12 51.53 -16.41
N THR A 279 18.93 51.36 -15.84
CA THR A 279 18.74 51.47 -14.37
C THR A 279 18.01 50.30 -13.83
N ILE A 280 18.45 49.83 -12.65
CA ILE A 280 17.71 48.85 -11.82
C ILE A 280 17.68 49.40 -10.40
N ASN A 281 16.48 49.59 -9.87
CA ASN A 281 16.26 50.02 -8.50
C ASN A 281 15.62 48.89 -7.68
N LEU A 282 16.25 48.50 -6.59
CA LEU A 282 15.72 47.58 -5.62
C LEU A 282 15.32 48.38 -4.37
N SER A 283 14.05 48.36 -4.01
CA SER A 283 13.56 49.05 -2.83
C SER A 283 12.90 48.06 -1.86
N VAL A 284 13.21 48.19 -0.58
CA VAL A 284 12.66 47.38 0.49
C VAL A 284 11.96 48.30 1.50
N PHE A 285 10.68 48.00 1.76
CA PHE A 285 9.90 48.80 2.69
C PHE A 285 8.86 47.95 3.40
N LYS A 286 8.25 48.47 4.48
CA LYS A 286 7.29 47.79 5.31
C LYS A 286 5.90 48.40 5.12
N PRO A 287 5.06 47.87 4.19
CA PRO A 287 3.72 48.39 3.93
C PRO A 287 2.75 48.18 5.09
N SER A 288 2.97 47.18 5.96
CA SER A 288 2.17 46.91 7.15
C SER A 288 2.99 46.21 8.21
N LYS A 289 2.42 46.02 9.42
CA LYS A 289 3.09 45.28 10.51
C LYS A 289 3.39 43.81 10.14
N ASP A 290 2.56 43.20 9.32
CA ASP A 290 2.58 41.76 9.02
C ASP A 290 3.36 41.43 7.74
N PHE A 291 3.76 42.43 6.96
CA PHE A 291 4.41 42.24 5.67
C PHE A 291 5.56 43.20 5.45
N PHE A 292 6.59 42.72 4.74
CA PHE A 292 7.55 43.59 4.06
C PHE A 292 7.41 43.36 2.55
N GLN A 293 7.80 44.36 1.78
CA GLN A 293 7.73 44.34 0.32
C GLN A 293 9.08 44.71 -0.29
N ILE A 294 9.45 43.95 -1.32
CA ILE A 294 10.64 44.17 -2.13
C ILE A 294 10.16 44.48 -3.54
N ASP A 295 10.49 45.68 -4.00
CA ASP A 295 10.20 46.10 -5.36
C ASP A 295 11.51 46.11 -6.16
N ILE A 296 11.53 45.46 -7.32
CA ILE A 296 12.62 45.47 -8.27
C ILE A 296 12.09 46.12 -9.55
N GLU A 297 12.63 47.27 -9.88
CA GLU A 297 12.22 48.09 -11.02
C GLU A 297 13.35 48.22 -12.00
N ASP A 298 13.14 47.85 -13.27
CA ASP A 298 14.03 48.08 -14.38
C ASP A 298 13.41 49.06 -15.37
N ASN A 299 14.25 49.84 -16.06
CA ASN A 299 13.82 50.71 -17.13
C ASN A 299 14.03 50.09 -18.52
N GLY A 300 13.93 48.76 -18.62
CA GLY A 300 14.20 47.99 -19.82
C GLY A 300 13.16 48.13 -20.93
N ILE A 301 13.24 47.22 -21.93
CA ILE A 301 12.36 47.21 -23.10
C ILE A 301 10.94 46.71 -22.80
N GLY A 302 10.68 46.22 -21.55
CA GLY A 302 9.42 45.65 -21.10
C GLY A 302 9.16 44.21 -21.57
N ARG A 303 8.27 43.54 -20.88
CA ARG A 303 7.99 42.07 -21.07
C ARG A 303 7.47 41.73 -22.47
N LYS A 304 6.60 42.55 -23.05
CA LYS A 304 6.03 42.32 -24.40
C LYS A 304 7.08 42.37 -25.50
N ALA A 305 8.00 43.34 -25.46
CA ALA A 305 9.09 43.45 -26.44
C ALA A 305 10.10 42.30 -26.25
N SER A 306 10.44 41.97 -25.01
CA SER A 306 11.32 40.85 -24.68
C SER A 306 10.74 39.50 -25.17
N ALA A 307 9.44 39.28 -25.04
CA ALA A 307 8.77 38.08 -25.53
C ALA A 307 8.83 37.93 -27.05
N LYS A 308 8.68 39.05 -27.79
CA LYS A 308 8.84 39.06 -29.27
C LYS A 308 10.27 38.69 -29.72
N ILE A 309 11.28 39.12 -28.99
CA ILE A 309 12.69 38.79 -29.27
C ILE A 309 12.94 37.28 -29.00
N LYS A 310 12.33 36.73 -27.94
CA LYS A 310 12.43 35.31 -27.61
C LYS A 310 11.74 34.41 -28.64
N SER A 311 10.56 34.78 -29.16
CA SER A 311 9.82 33.98 -30.16
C SER A 311 10.58 33.84 -31.49
N ASN A 312 11.42 34.79 -31.82
CA ASN A 312 12.31 34.76 -33.02
C ASN A 312 13.56 33.89 -32.83
N LYS A 313 13.88 33.46 -31.60
CA LYS A 313 14.98 32.56 -31.30
C LYS A 313 14.39 31.24 -30.76
N PHE A 314 13.98 30.32 -31.57
CA PHE A 314 13.51 28.93 -31.36
C PHE A 314 13.73 28.28 -29.95
N ILE A 315 13.69 29.02 -28.84
CA ILE A 315 13.92 28.56 -27.50
C ILE A 315 12.73 28.98 -26.63
N ASN A 316 11.70 28.14 -26.68
CA ASN A 316 10.53 28.27 -25.79
C ASN A 316 10.86 27.72 -24.38
N ARG A 317 11.85 28.32 -23.69
CA ARG A 317 12.07 28.06 -22.27
C ARG A 317 11.16 28.98 -21.47
N LYS A 318 10.05 28.44 -20.99
CA LYS A 318 9.30 29.00 -19.85
C LYS A 318 10.30 29.36 -18.76
N SER A 319 10.11 30.47 -18.08
CA SER A 319 11.01 30.97 -17.03
C SER A 319 10.98 30.01 -15.82
N ILE A 320 11.71 28.90 -15.93
CA ILE A 320 11.85 27.85 -14.87
C ILE A 320 12.28 28.49 -13.55
N GLY A 321 13.11 29.58 -13.61
CA GLY A 321 13.59 30.27 -12.43
C GLY A 321 12.49 30.92 -11.58
N ILE A 322 11.45 31.49 -12.19
CA ILE A 322 10.34 32.12 -11.45
C ILE A 322 9.45 31.04 -10.81
N GLU A 323 9.09 29.98 -11.55
CA GLU A 323 8.29 28.88 -11.01
C GLU A 323 8.98 28.23 -9.79
N LEU A 324 10.28 27.99 -9.87
CA LEU A 324 11.07 27.46 -8.75
C LEU A 324 11.10 28.42 -7.55
N THR A 325 11.18 29.74 -7.83
CA THR A 325 11.16 30.74 -6.76
C THR A 325 9.80 30.80 -6.07
N GLU A 326 8.70 30.72 -6.82
CA GLU A 326 7.35 30.65 -6.27
C GLU A 326 7.18 29.39 -5.41
N GLU A 327 7.66 28.24 -5.88
CA GLU A 327 7.61 26.98 -5.10
C GLU A 327 8.42 27.09 -3.80
N ARG A 328 9.62 27.69 -3.86
CA ARG A 328 10.47 27.92 -2.66
C ARG A 328 9.80 28.86 -1.67
N LEU A 329 9.18 29.93 -2.15
CA LEU A 329 8.42 30.87 -1.31
C LEU A 329 7.22 30.16 -0.68
N ASN A 330 6.45 29.39 -1.43
CA ASN A 330 5.35 28.60 -0.91
C ASN A 330 5.79 27.63 0.20
N ASN A 331 6.93 26.95 0.00
CA ASN A 331 7.48 26.05 1.01
C ASN A 331 7.99 26.79 2.24
N PHE A 332 8.56 27.98 2.06
CA PHE A 332 9.06 28.82 3.15
C PHE A 332 7.95 29.36 4.05
N ILE A 333 6.84 29.84 3.44
CA ILE A 333 5.72 30.42 4.19
C ILE A 333 4.68 29.40 4.65
N LYS A 334 4.91 28.10 4.47
CA LYS A 334 3.92 27.04 4.76
C LYS A 334 3.36 27.11 6.18
N ASP A 335 4.18 27.56 7.14
CA ASP A 335 3.82 27.70 8.55
C ASP A 335 3.42 29.13 8.93
N PHE A 336 3.28 30.05 7.96
CA PHE A 336 2.91 31.44 8.19
C PHE A 336 1.41 31.62 8.04
N GLN A 337 0.84 32.61 8.75
CA GLN A 337 -0.62 32.88 8.70
C GLN A 337 -1.08 33.49 7.38
N ASN A 338 -0.20 34.22 6.71
CA ASN A 338 -0.53 34.97 5.49
C ASN A 338 0.24 34.45 4.28
N PRO A 339 -0.35 34.42 3.07
CA PRO A 339 0.36 34.06 1.85
C PRO A 339 1.28 35.20 1.40
N PHE A 340 2.32 34.87 0.60
CA PHE A 340 3.07 35.88 -0.14
C PHE A 340 2.28 36.33 -1.37
N SER A 341 2.70 37.49 -1.96
CA SER A 341 2.18 38.00 -3.23
C SER A 341 3.32 38.39 -4.14
N LEU A 342 3.28 37.96 -5.39
CA LEU A 342 4.22 38.29 -6.45
C LEU A 342 3.48 38.92 -7.63
N ILE A 343 3.72 40.17 -7.91
CA ILE A 343 3.02 40.94 -8.93
C ILE A 343 4.04 41.53 -9.92
N PHE A 344 3.76 41.37 -11.20
CA PHE A 344 4.55 41.93 -12.29
C PHE A 344 3.78 43.08 -12.95
N ASN A 345 4.28 44.28 -12.87
CA ASN A 345 3.70 45.47 -13.45
C ASN A 345 4.53 45.94 -14.67
N ASP A 346 3.91 46.10 -15.83
CA ASP A 346 4.55 46.70 -17.00
C ASP A 346 4.52 48.21 -16.82
N LEU A 347 5.70 48.84 -16.83
CA LEU A 347 5.82 50.28 -16.79
C LEU A 347 5.66 50.84 -18.20
N LEU A 348 4.82 51.89 -18.34
CA LEU A 348 4.54 52.54 -19.60
C LEU A 348 4.90 54.01 -19.51
N ASP A 349 5.32 54.61 -20.64
CA ASP A 349 5.44 56.07 -20.79
C ASP A 349 4.06 56.72 -21.03
N ASP A 350 4.04 58.05 -21.12
CA ASP A 350 2.80 58.82 -21.37
C ASP A 350 2.14 58.47 -22.71
N ASN A 351 2.89 57.90 -23.65
CA ASN A 351 2.44 57.41 -24.96
C ASN A 351 2.05 55.91 -24.96
N LYS A 352 1.99 55.28 -23.79
CA LYS A 352 1.70 53.83 -23.61
C LYS A 352 2.78 52.87 -24.19
N ASN A 353 3.98 53.38 -24.44
CA ASN A 353 5.09 52.53 -24.85
C ASN A 353 5.72 51.86 -23.60
N PRO A 354 6.29 50.66 -23.76
CA PRO A 354 6.98 49.99 -22.66
C PRO A 354 8.20 50.82 -22.18
N LYS A 355 8.24 51.13 -20.88
CA LYS A 355 9.31 51.90 -20.23
C LYS A 355 10.12 51.04 -19.25
N GLY A 356 9.69 49.82 -19.00
CA GLY A 356 10.34 48.92 -18.07
C GLY A 356 9.38 47.89 -17.43
N THR A 357 9.87 47.22 -16.39
CA THR A 357 9.09 46.29 -15.60
C THR A 357 9.35 46.52 -14.10
N LYS A 358 8.29 46.42 -13.31
CA LYS A 358 8.36 46.44 -11.85
C LYS A 358 7.84 45.10 -11.30
N VAL A 359 8.67 44.42 -10.53
CA VAL A 359 8.31 43.21 -9.79
C VAL A 359 8.09 43.58 -8.32
N ALA A 360 6.90 43.36 -7.80
CA ALA A 360 6.57 43.59 -6.39
C ALA A 360 6.40 42.25 -5.69
N LEU A 361 7.31 41.96 -4.78
CA LEU A 361 7.31 40.74 -3.96
C LEU A 361 6.96 41.11 -2.51
N LYS A 362 5.77 40.74 -2.07
CA LYS A 362 5.29 40.97 -0.70
C LYS A 362 5.35 39.67 0.09
N ILE A 363 6.11 39.68 1.18
CA ILE A 363 6.35 38.49 2.01
C ILE A 363 5.85 38.76 3.43
N PRO A 364 5.15 37.81 4.08
CA PRO A 364 4.72 37.96 5.47
C PRO A 364 5.93 37.90 6.42
N VAL A 365 5.84 38.66 7.50
CA VAL A 365 6.80 38.60 8.62
C VAL A 365 6.32 37.47 9.58
N LYS A 366 7.27 36.68 10.05
CA LYS A 366 6.99 35.59 11.00
C LYS A 366 6.70 36.14 12.39
#